data_98e59c0106973abbfcb147a528b833c2
#
_entry.id   98e59c0106973abbfcb147a528b833c2
#
_cell.length_a   1.000
_cell.length_b   1.000
_cell.length_c   1.000
_cell.angle_alpha   90.00
_cell.angle_beta   90.00
_cell.angle_gamma   90.00
#
_symmetry.space_group_name_H-M   'P 1'
#
loop_
_entity.id
_entity.type
_entity.pdbx_description
1 polymer ?
#
loop_
_entity_poly.entity_id
_entity_poly.type
_entity_poly.pdbx_seq_one_letter_code
_entity_poly.pdbx_strand_id
1 'polypeptide(L)'
;LVAQFFLKKAMMNQTNPPQRPKRAQRSDGRSTRAVVLEAAGKVFAERGFAEATSKEICERAGTNGAAVNYYFGGKEGLYEEVLIEAHRQMLSLEDLNRIITSEATPEEKLRVFLKHIIRTAMNASELWGIRIFLRELASPSPFVPKFITTAVFPKSQKLRELIRDITGLPPDSPAMQRATALVALPCMGLILFPEKLRTLMLPATAGDAEGLLEDMLAYMLGGLRALGETAR
;
A
#
# COMPACT_ATOMS: atom_id res chain seq x y z
N LEU A 1 -72.38 6.59 -18.66
CA LEU A 1 -71.32 7.47 -19.18
C LEU A 1 -70.49 8.12 -18.06
N VAL A 2 -71.10 8.47 -16.90
CA VAL A 2 -70.43 9.16 -15.77
C VAL A 2 -69.49 8.23 -15.00
N ALA A 3 -69.83 6.92 -14.84
CA ALA A 3 -69.01 5.96 -14.12
C ALA A 3 -67.69 5.58 -14.83
N GLN A 4 -67.64 5.61 -16.14
CA GLN A 4 -66.42 5.33 -16.92
C GLN A 4 -65.41 6.49 -16.88
N PHE A 5 -65.85 7.71 -16.63
CA PHE A 5 -64.99 8.89 -16.51
C PHE A 5 -64.20 8.90 -15.20
N PHE A 6 -64.81 8.43 -14.09
CA PHE A 6 -64.15 8.33 -12.77
C PHE A 6 -63.16 7.19 -12.67
N LEU A 7 -63.41 6.05 -13.35
CA LEU A 7 -62.44 4.93 -13.37
C LEU A 7 -61.16 5.28 -14.16
N LYS A 8 -61.29 6.06 -15.23
CA LYS A 8 -60.11 6.46 -16.03
C LYS A 8 -59.24 7.49 -15.31
N LYS A 9 -59.80 8.31 -14.41
CA LYS A 9 -59.08 9.31 -13.61
C LYS A 9 -58.34 8.68 -12.41
N ALA A 10 -58.83 7.55 -11.87
CA ALA A 10 -58.18 6.82 -10.81
C ALA A 10 -56.96 6.02 -11.26
N MET A 11 -56.92 5.61 -12.53
CA MET A 11 -55.76 4.84 -13.08
C MET A 11 -54.61 5.71 -13.56
N MET A 12 -54.76 7.04 -13.64
CA MET A 12 -53.71 7.96 -14.12
C MET A 12 -52.86 8.59 -12.99
N ASN A 13 -53.06 8.25 -11.73
CA ASN A 13 -52.37 8.89 -10.62
C ASN A 13 -51.57 7.90 -9.75
N GLN A 14 -50.99 6.84 -10.34
CA GLN A 14 -49.94 6.06 -9.72
C GLN A 14 -48.60 6.42 -10.36
N THR A 15 -48.07 7.60 -10.05
CA THR A 15 -46.68 7.93 -10.26
C THR A 15 -45.89 7.26 -9.15
N ASN A 16 -45.24 6.15 -9.47
CA ASN A 16 -44.22 5.53 -8.61
C ASN A 16 -43.14 6.60 -8.29
N PRO A 17 -42.74 6.76 -7.02
CA PRO A 17 -41.63 7.62 -6.69
C PRO A 17 -40.36 7.11 -7.40
N PRO A 18 -39.48 7.99 -7.91
CA PRO A 18 -38.31 7.58 -8.65
C PRO A 18 -37.39 6.76 -7.72
N GLN A 19 -37.25 5.49 -8.03
CA GLN A 19 -36.22 4.65 -7.39
C GLN A 19 -34.85 5.20 -7.76
N ARG A 20 -34.12 5.75 -6.79
CA ARG A 20 -32.71 6.11 -6.96
C ARG A 20 -31.93 4.89 -7.44
N PRO A 21 -31.14 4.98 -8.51
CA PRO A 21 -30.42 3.84 -9.04
C PRO A 21 -29.38 3.36 -8.00
N LYS A 22 -29.51 2.11 -7.57
CA LYS A 22 -28.61 1.42 -6.61
C LYS A 22 -27.09 1.51 -6.99
N ARG A 23 -26.81 1.85 -8.25
CA ARG A 23 -25.43 1.97 -8.77
C ARG A 23 -24.75 3.28 -8.34
N ALA A 24 -25.45 4.39 -8.21
CA ALA A 24 -24.92 5.66 -7.72
C ALA A 24 -24.54 5.57 -6.23
N GLN A 25 -25.38 4.91 -5.41
CA GLN A 25 -25.15 4.76 -3.99
C GLN A 25 -23.93 3.87 -3.67
N ARG A 26 -23.59 2.88 -4.53
CA ARG A 26 -22.37 2.04 -4.37
C ARG A 26 -21.10 2.78 -4.76
N SER A 27 -21.12 3.64 -5.78
CA SER A 27 -19.98 4.47 -6.18
C SER A 27 -19.68 5.54 -5.13
N ASP A 28 -20.72 6.19 -4.58
CA ASP A 28 -20.61 7.20 -3.51
C ASP A 28 -20.00 6.63 -2.22
N GLY A 29 -20.45 5.44 -1.79
CA GLY A 29 -19.92 4.79 -0.61
C GLY A 29 -18.46 4.36 -0.73
N ARG A 30 -18.01 3.91 -1.91
CA ARG A 30 -16.60 3.60 -2.16
C ARG A 30 -15.74 4.86 -2.18
N SER A 31 -16.23 5.95 -2.76
CA SER A 31 -15.57 7.25 -2.74
C SER A 31 -15.43 7.76 -1.30
N THR A 32 -16.50 7.72 -0.51
CA THR A 32 -16.48 8.16 0.90
C THR A 32 -15.50 7.33 1.75
N ARG A 33 -15.49 5.98 1.60
CA ARG A 33 -14.53 5.12 2.31
C ARG A 33 -13.09 5.49 1.99
N ALA A 34 -12.77 5.73 0.72
CA ALA A 34 -11.43 6.11 0.30
C ALA A 34 -11.01 7.50 0.85
N VAL A 35 -11.94 8.46 0.86
CA VAL A 35 -11.68 9.81 1.41
C VAL A 35 -11.43 9.74 2.92
N VAL A 36 -12.19 8.93 3.67
CA VAL A 36 -11.97 8.72 5.11
C VAL A 36 -10.61 8.06 5.36
N LEU A 37 -10.23 7.04 4.57
CA LEU A 37 -8.95 6.33 4.70
C LEU A 37 -7.77 7.28 4.45
N GLU A 38 -7.85 8.11 3.42
CA GLU A 38 -6.81 9.10 3.09
C GLU A 38 -6.69 10.18 4.18
N ALA A 39 -7.80 10.71 4.69
CA ALA A 39 -7.81 11.66 5.80
C ALA A 39 -7.23 11.04 7.07
N ALA A 40 -7.59 9.77 7.37
CA ALA A 40 -7.07 9.03 8.50
C ALA A 40 -5.56 8.82 8.42
N GLY A 41 -5.04 8.46 7.24
CA GLY A 41 -3.61 8.31 7.01
C GLY A 41 -2.83 9.59 7.37
N LYS A 42 -3.32 10.74 6.94
CA LYS A 42 -2.72 12.05 7.26
C LYS A 42 -2.80 12.36 8.75
N VAL A 43 -3.97 12.17 9.39
CA VAL A 43 -4.15 12.42 10.83
C VAL A 43 -3.25 11.51 11.67
N PHE A 44 -3.22 10.21 11.38
CA PHE A 44 -2.36 9.28 12.10
C PHE A 44 -0.87 9.53 11.86
N ALA A 45 -0.48 9.95 10.66
CA ALA A 45 0.92 10.34 10.38
C ALA A 45 1.35 11.57 11.19
N GLU A 46 0.44 12.54 11.41
CA GLU A 46 0.71 13.74 12.18
C GLU A 46 0.70 13.49 13.70
N ARG A 47 -0.34 12.83 14.22
CA ARG A 47 -0.62 12.70 15.65
C ARG A 47 -0.29 11.34 16.25
N GLY A 48 -0.16 10.32 15.44
CA GLY A 48 -0.11 8.92 15.90
C GLY A 48 -1.49 8.37 16.26
N PHE A 49 -1.53 7.06 16.58
CA PHE A 49 -2.78 6.37 16.89
C PHE A 49 -3.45 6.91 18.18
N ALA A 50 -2.68 7.14 19.25
CA ALA A 50 -3.25 7.53 20.56
C ALA A 50 -4.01 8.85 20.50
N GLU A 51 -3.40 9.90 19.94
CA GLU A 51 -3.91 11.27 19.94
C GLU A 51 -4.95 11.54 18.83
N ALA A 52 -4.99 10.74 17.78
CA ALA A 52 -5.95 10.88 16.69
C ALA A 52 -7.37 10.52 17.14
N THR A 53 -8.38 11.31 16.70
CA THR A 53 -9.78 11.04 17.00
C THR A 53 -10.60 10.77 15.74
N SER A 54 -11.61 9.88 15.84
CA SER A 54 -12.55 9.62 14.73
C SER A 54 -13.29 10.90 14.31
N LYS A 55 -13.55 11.82 15.25
CA LYS A 55 -14.18 13.11 14.96
C LYS A 55 -13.31 13.96 14.03
N GLU A 56 -12.03 14.16 14.38
CA GLU A 56 -11.09 14.91 13.54
C GLU A 56 -10.94 14.30 12.15
N ILE A 57 -10.85 12.96 12.06
CA ILE A 57 -10.76 12.25 10.79
C ILE A 57 -11.99 12.52 9.92
N CYS A 58 -13.20 12.41 10.48
CA CYS A 58 -14.43 12.70 9.76
C CYS A 58 -14.53 14.16 9.32
N GLU A 59 -14.12 15.11 10.17
CA GLU A 59 -14.08 16.54 9.84
C GLU A 59 -13.13 16.83 8.68
N ARG A 60 -11.91 16.26 8.69
CA ARG A 60 -10.94 16.39 7.58
C ARG A 60 -11.41 15.69 6.30
N ALA A 61 -12.17 14.61 6.43
CA ALA A 61 -12.76 13.90 5.30
C ALA A 61 -14.02 14.57 4.74
N GLY A 62 -14.55 15.60 5.39
CA GLY A 62 -15.83 16.22 5.02
C GLY A 62 -17.01 15.25 5.10
N THR A 63 -16.99 14.30 6.05
CA THR A 63 -17.99 13.23 6.19
C THR A 63 -18.73 13.30 7.52
N ASN A 64 -19.82 12.52 7.62
CA ASN A 64 -20.55 12.35 8.87
C ASN A 64 -19.67 11.66 9.92
N GLY A 65 -19.78 12.07 11.20
CA GLY A 65 -19.04 11.50 12.33
C GLY A 65 -19.22 9.99 12.54
N ALA A 66 -20.27 9.39 12.00
CA ALA A 66 -20.49 7.94 12.04
C ALA A 66 -19.69 7.16 10.96
N ALA A 67 -19.06 7.82 9.99
CA ALA A 67 -18.44 7.18 8.83
C ALA A 67 -17.31 6.21 9.24
N VAL A 68 -16.50 6.55 10.24
CA VAL A 68 -15.44 5.67 10.74
C VAL A 68 -16.01 4.36 11.26
N ASN A 69 -17.05 4.41 12.11
CA ASN A 69 -17.69 3.21 12.63
C ASN A 69 -18.39 2.42 11.53
N TYR A 70 -19.04 3.08 10.59
CA TYR A 70 -19.77 2.44 9.51
C TYR A 70 -18.88 1.68 8.54
N TYR A 71 -17.76 2.29 8.10
CA TYR A 71 -16.89 1.71 7.07
C TYR A 71 -15.76 0.84 7.62
N PHE A 72 -15.34 1.05 8.87
CA PHE A 72 -14.13 0.45 9.44
C PHE A 72 -14.35 -0.23 10.79
N GLY A 73 -15.55 -0.17 11.36
CA GLY A 73 -15.86 -0.78 12.65
C GLY A 73 -15.26 -0.04 13.86
N GLY A 74 -14.69 1.16 13.65
CA GLY A 74 -14.06 1.97 14.68
C GLY A 74 -12.67 2.46 14.31
N LYS A 75 -12.03 3.16 15.26
CA LYS A 75 -10.69 3.75 15.09
C LYS A 75 -9.61 2.69 14.90
N GLU A 76 -9.73 1.58 15.62
CA GLU A 76 -8.81 0.43 15.55
C GLU A 76 -8.83 -0.20 14.17
N GLY A 77 -10.01 -0.55 13.66
CA GLY A 77 -10.16 -1.13 12.32
C GLY A 77 -9.72 -0.17 11.22
N LEU A 78 -9.96 1.13 11.41
CA LEU A 78 -9.46 2.16 10.49
C LEU A 78 -7.92 2.22 10.50
N TYR A 79 -7.28 2.11 11.67
CA TYR A 79 -5.81 2.13 11.76
C TYR A 79 -5.18 0.90 11.10
N GLU A 80 -5.77 -0.28 11.26
CA GLU A 80 -5.33 -1.50 10.55
C GLU A 80 -5.35 -1.30 9.03
N GLU A 81 -6.44 -0.75 8.50
CA GLU A 81 -6.55 -0.44 7.06
C GLU A 81 -5.56 0.64 6.61
N VAL A 82 -5.27 1.61 7.46
CA VAL A 82 -4.26 2.64 7.21
C VAL A 82 -2.86 2.05 7.16
N LEU A 83 -2.51 1.07 8.00
CA LEU A 83 -1.21 0.37 7.93
C LEU A 83 -1.07 -0.39 6.59
N ILE A 84 -2.14 -1.08 6.17
CA ILE A 84 -2.17 -1.80 4.88
C ILE A 84 -2.00 -0.82 3.72
N GLU A 85 -2.73 0.30 3.74
CA GLU A 85 -2.66 1.34 2.71
C GLU A 85 -1.29 2.03 2.67
N ALA A 86 -0.70 2.33 3.84
CA ALA A 86 0.65 2.88 3.95
C ALA A 86 1.68 1.99 3.24
N HIS A 87 1.58 0.67 3.45
CA HIS A 87 2.45 -0.30 2.79
C HIS A 87 2.16 -0.43 1.29
N ARG A 88 0.89 -0.26 0.89
CA ARG A 88 0.47 -0.25 -0.51
C ARG A 88 1.06 0.94 -1.27
N GLN A 89 1.16 2.11 -0.62
CA GLN A 89 1.77 3.31 -1.21
C GLN A 89 3.25 3.11 -1.55
N MET A 90 3.98 2.32 -0.77
CA MET A 90 5.39 2.04 -1.04
C MET A 90 5.57 1.04 -2.20
N LEU A 91 4.80 -0.03 -2.18
CA LEU A 91 4.76 -1.05 -3.23
C LEU A 91 3.44 -1.82 -3.13
N SER A 92 2.60 -1.76 -4.15
CA SER A 92 1.36 -2.56 -4.15
C SER A 92 1.65 -4.03 -4.48
N LEU A 93 0.82 -4.95 -3.96
CA LEU A 93 0.91 -6.36 -4.32
C LEU A 93 0.60 -6.58 -5.81
N GLU A 94 -0.26 -5.74 -6.39
CA GLU A 94 -0.63 -5.79 -7.80
C GLU A 94 0.56 -5.42 -8.70
N ASP A 95 1.30 -4.34 -8.38
CA ASP A 95 2.49 -3.95 -9.12
C ASP A 95 3.57 -5.02 -9.01
N LEU A 96 3.80 -5.56 -7.81
CA LEU A 96 4.76 -6.64 -7.61
C LEU A 96 4.36 -7.90 -8.39
N ASN A 97 3.10 -8.31 -8.36
CA ASN A 97 2.60 -9.42 -9.16
C ASN A 97 2.85 -9.19 -10.65
N ARG A 98 2.55 -7.99 -11.18
CA ARG A 98 2.76 -7.64 -12.58
C ARG A 98 4.24 -7.78 -12.97
N ILE A 99 5.16 -7.37 -12.10
CA ILE A 99 6.60 -7.55 -12.33
C ILE A 99 6.96 -9.04 -12.38
N ILE A 100 6.54 -9.81 -11.37
CA ILE A 100 6.93 -11.22 -11.22
C ILE A 100 6.36 -12.10 -12.32
N THR A 101 5.11 -11.88 -12.75
CA THR A 101 4.44 -12.69 -13.79
C THR A 101 4.73 -12.24 -15.22
N SER A 102 5.54 -11.21 -15.43
CA SER A 102 5.96 -10.79 -16.78
C SER A 102 6.87 -11.85 -17.43
N GLU A 103 6.94 -11.84 -18.76
CA GLU A 103 7.83 -12.72 -19.53
C GLU A 103 9.30 -12.28 -19.54
N ALA A 104 9.65 -11.22 -18.79
CA ALA A 104 11.00 -10.69 -18.67
C ALA A 104 11.94 -11.68 -17.94
N THR A 105 13.24 -11.56 -18.17
CA THR A 105 14.26 -12.31 -17.44
C THR A 105 14.26 -11.96 -15.95
N PRO A 106 14.71 -12.84 -15.04
CA PRO A 106 14.81 -12.51 -13.61
C PRO A 106 15.61 -11.24 -13.32
N GLU A 107 16.63 -10.93 -14.11
CA GLU A 107 17.42 -9.71 -13.99
C GLU A 107 16.62 -8.46 -14.36
N GLU A 108 15.88 -8.52 -15.46
CA GLU A 108 14.98 -7.43 -15.88
C GLU A 108 13.87 -7.20 -14.87
N LYS A 109 13.29 -8.27 -14.28
CA LYS A 109 12.30 -8.18 -13.21
C LYS A 109 12.89 -7.48 -11.99
N LEU A 110 14.11 -7.83 -11.58
CA LEU A 110 14.81 -7.16 -10.48
C LEU A 110 15.06 -5.69 -10.79
N ARG A 111 15.49 -5.36 -12.02
CA ARG A 111 15.65 -3.98 -12.48
C ARG A 111 14.35 -3.18 -12.35
N VAL A 112 13.24 -3.70 -12.84
CA VAL A 112 11.93 -3.03 -12.76
C VAL A 112 11.49 -2.84 -11.30
N PHE A 113 11.71 -3.85 -10.45
CA PHE A 113 11.45 -3.77 -9.02
C PHE A 113 12.27 -2.66 -8.37
N LEU A 114 13.58 -2.63 -8.58
CA LEU A 114 14.48 -1.60 -8.03
C LEU A 114 14.14 -0.19 -8.53
N LYS A 115 13.81 -0.06 -9.82
CA LYS A 115 13.35 1.22 -10.39
C LYS A 115 12.09 1.74 -9.70
N HIS A 116 11.15 0.86 -9.36
CA HIS A 116 9.97 1.22 -8.58
C HIS A 116 10.35 1.69 -7.17
N ILE A 117 11.23 0.97 -6.47
CA ILE A 117 11.72 1.32 -5.13
C ILE A 117 12.42 2.67 -5.11
N ILE A 118 13.33 2.91 -6.04
CA ILE A 118 14.06 4.19 -6.15
C ILE A 118 13.08 5.34 -6.40
N ARG A 119 12.14 5.18 -7.33
CA ARG A 119 11.11 6.19 -7.60
C ARG A 119 10.28 6.49 -6.36
N THR A 120 9.89 5.46 -5.61
CA THR A 120 9.15 5.62 -4.34
C THR A 120 9.99 6.37 -3.31
N ALA A 121 11.27 6.06 -3.20
CA ALA A 121 12.19 6.75 -2.29
C ALA A 121 12.42 8.23 -2.65
N MET A 122 12.43 8.57 -3.95
CA MET A 122 12.54 9.96 -4.42
C MET A 122 11.29 10.79 -4.12
N ASN A 123 10.12 10.15 -4.00
CA ASN A 123 8.84 10.81 -3.68
C ASN A 123 8.37 10.52 -2.24
N ALA A 124 9.26 10.02 -1.39
CA ALA A 124 8.96 9.56 -0.04
C ALA A 124 8.31 10.63 0.84
N SER A 125 8.70 11.89 0.67
CA SER A 125 8.16 13.03 1.43
C SER A 125 6.67 13.28 1.20
N GLU A 126 6.13 12.86 0.05
CA GLU A 126 4.72 13.00 -0.31
C GLU A 126 3.84 11.90 0.31
N LEU A 127 4.45 10.80 0.76
CA LEU A 127 3.75 9.62 1.26
C LEU A 127 3.57 9.68 2.78
N TRP A 128 2.34 9.91 3.23
CA TRP A 128 2.03 9.90 4.67
C TRP A 128 2.32 8.53 5.32
N GLY A 129 2.25 7.45 4.55
CA GLY A 129 2.50 6.10 5.02
C GLY A 129 3.91 5.90 5.60
N ILE A 130 4.92 6.61 5.09
CA ILE A 130 6.29 6.53 5.58
C ILE A 130 6.40 7.00 7.04
N ARG A 131 5.70 8.07 7.39
CA ARG A 131 5.69 8.57 8.78
C ARG A 131 5.05 7.57 9.74
N ILE A 132 4.01 6.87 9.30
CA ILE A 132 3.36 5.81 10.08
C ILE A 132 4.33 4.65 10.28
N PHE A 133 5.03 4.21 9.22
CA PHE A 133 6.03 3.15 9.32
C PHE A 133 7.17 3.49 10.28
N LEU A 134 7.70 4.69 10.22
CA LEU A 134 8.76 5.14 11.14
C LEU A 134 8.27 5.11 12.60
N ARG A 135 7.01 5.45 12.86
CA ARG A 135 6.41 5.33 14.21
C ARG A 135 6.29 3.87 14.64
N GLU A 136 5.79 3.00 13.77
CA GLU A 136 5.64 1.57 14.07
C GLU A 136 7.00 0.87 14.28
N LEU A 137 8.05 1.30 13.58
CA LEU A 137 9.41 0.81 13.82
C LEU A 137 9.97 1.25 15.18
N ALA A 138 9.68 2.49 15.59
CA ALA A 138 10.13 3.05 16.85
C ALA A 138 9.33 2.51 18.06
N SER A 139 8.03 2.29 17.88
CA SER A 139 7.12 1.82 18.92
C SER A 139 6.00 0.98 18.29
N PRO A 140 6.22 -0.34 18.12
CA PRO A 140 5.27 -1.23 17.48
C PRO A 140 3.92 -1.26 18.19
N SER A 141 2.83 -1.02 17.45
CA SER A 141 1.47 -1.13 17.96
C SER A 141 0.98 -2.59 18.02
N PRO A 142 -0.10 -2.90 18.76
CA PRO A 142 -0.72 -4.22 18.78
C PRO A 142 -1.26 -4.67 17.41
N PHE A 143 -1.37 -3.78 16.43
CA PHE A 143 -1.88 -4.08 15.08
C PHE A 143 -0.82 -4.63 14.13
N VAL A 144 0.47 -4.51 14.46
CA VAL A 144 1.60 -4.97 13.64
C VAL A 144 1.52 -6.45 13.26
N PRO A 145 1.18 -7.41 14.15
CA PRO A 145 1.10 -8.83 13.76
C PRO A 145 0.11 -9.09 12.62
N LYS A 146 -1.09 -8.49 12.70
CA LYS A 146 -2.11 -8.63 11.66
C LYS A 146 -1.67 -7.96 10.35
N PHE A 147 -1.08 -6.79 10.43
CA PHE A 147 -0.50 -6.08 9.30
C PHE A 147 0.58 -6.93 8.58
N ILE A 148 1.50 -7.54 9.34
CA ILE A 148 2.55 -8.40 8.77
C ILE A 148 1.92 -9.55 7.98
N THR A 149 0.96 -10.27 8.56
CA THR A 149 0.33 -11.43 7.91
C THR A 149 -0.50 -11.03 6.68
N THR A 150 -1.16 -9.88 6.72
CA THR A 150 -2.09 -9.45 5.67
C THR A 150 -1.43 -8.71 4.51
N ALA A 151 -0.42 -7.87 4.79
CA ALA A 151 0.17 -6.98 3.79
C ALA A 151 1.64 -7.29 3.47
N VAL A 152 2.46 -7.63 4.47
CA VAL A 152 3.90 -7.84 4.26
C VAL A 152 4.19 -9.24 3.74
N PHE A 153 3.62 -10.27 4.37
CA PHE A 153 3.90 -11.66 4.04
C PHE A 153 3.58 -12.04 2.58
N PRO A 154 2.42 -11.66 1.98
CA PRO A 154 2.15 -11.97 0.58
C PRO A 154 3.19 -11.35 -0.38
N LYS A 155 3.65 -10.12 -0.10
CA LYS A 155 4.69 -9.47 -0.92
C LYS A 155 6.06 -10.12 -0.72
N SER A 156 6.38 -10.53 0.51
CA SER A 156 7.61 -11.29 0.78
C SER A 156 7.65 -12.60 0.02
N GLN A 157 6.53 -13.31 -0.11
CA GLN A 157 6.46 -14.53 -0.92
C GLN A 157 6.74 -14.24 -2.40
N LYS A 158 6.16 -13.17 -2.96
CA LYS A 158 6.43 -12.77 -4.34
C LYS A 158 7.89 -12.38 -4.58
N LEU A 159 8.49 -11.67 -3.64
CA LEU A 159 9.90 -11.35 -3.72
C LEU A 159 10.80 -12.61 -3.67
N ARG A 160 10.42 -13.62 -2.88
CA ARG A 160 11.11 -14.91 -2.85
C ARG A 160 11.02 -15.67 -4.17
N GLU A 161 9.90 -15.58 -4.90
CA GLU A 161 9.78 -16.15 -6.25
C GLU A 161 10.87 -15.57 -7.17
N LEU A 162 11.04 -14.25 -7.20
CA LEU A 162 12.08 -13.59 -7.98
C LEU A 162 13.49 -14.01 -7.55
N ILE A 163 13.74 -14.03 -6.23
CA ILE A 163 15.05 -14.43 -5.68
C ILE A 163 15.35 -15.88 -6.05
N ARG A 164 14.37 -16.78 -5.97
CA ARG A 164 14.52 -18.18 -6.38
C ARG A 164 14.90 -18.30 -7.85
N ASP A 165 14.25 -17.53 -8.72
CA ASP A 165 14.50 -17.57 -10.16
C ASP A 165 15.94 -17.09 -10.50
N ILE A 166 16.55 -16.26 -9.66
CA ILE A 166 17.94 -15.79 -9.80
C ILE A 166 18.95 -16.79 -9.19
N THR A 167 18.62 -17.34 -8.01
CA THR A 167 19.58 -18.07 -7.17
C THR A 167 19.47 -19.60 -7.23
N GLY A 168 18.27 -20.11 -7.56
CA GLY A 168 17.93 -21.53 -7.43
C GLY A 168 17.76 -22.01 -5.98
N LEU A 169 17.76 -21.13 -4.99
CA LEU A 169 17.64 -21.51 -3.57
C LEU A 169 16.28 -22.14 -3.27
N PRO A 170 16.22 -23.19 -2.41
CA PRO A 170 14.95 -23.75 -1.97
C PRO A 170 14.10 -22.70 -1.21
N PRO A 171 12.78 -22.65 -1.45
CA PRO A 171 11.88 -21.59 -0.92
C PRO A 171 11.90 -21.45 0.59
N ASP A 172 12.00 -22.56 1.33
CA ASP A 172 11.91 -22.59 2.81
C ASP A 172 13.27 -22.67 3.47
N SER A 173 14.38 -22.54 2.71
CA SER A 173 15.72 -22.62 3.23
C SER A 173 16.08 -21.38 4.09
N PRO A 174 16.93 -21.52 5.12
CA PRO A 174 17.49 -20.38 5.83
C PRO A 174 18.27 -19.42 4.90
N ALA A 175 18.88 -19.93 3.83
CA ALA A 175 19.56 -19.13 2.83
C ALA A 175 18.59 -18.22 2.07
N MET A 176 17.40 -18.72 1.70
CA MET A 176 16.34 -17.92 1.06
C MET A 176 15.84 -16.81 1.98
N GLN A 177 15.68 -17.08 3.28
CA GLN A 177 15.28 -16.06 4.25
C GLN A 177 16.31 -14.94 4.35
N ARG A 178 17.61 -15.28 4.40
CA ARG A 178 18.71 -14.31 4.40
C ARG A 178 18.77 -13.53 3.10
N ALA A 179 18.67 -14.20 1.94
CA ALA A 179 18.65 -13.54 0.64
C ALA A 179 17.48 -12.55 0.52
N THR A 180 16.29 -12.93 1.01
CA THR A 180 15.13 -12.04 1.06
C THR A 180 15.39 -10.79 1.91
N ALA A 181 16.01 -10.95 3.08
CA ALA A 181 16.38 -9.84 3.95
C ALA A 181 17.43 -8.92 3.30
N LEU A 182 18.44 -9.48 2.63
CA LEU A 182 19.49 -8.72 1.95
C LEU A 182 18.98 -7.91 0.74
N VAL A 183 17.86 -8.30 0.14
CA VAL A 183 17.18 -7.49 -0.88
C VAL A 183 16.20 -6.49 -0.25
N ALA A 184 15.37 -6.94 0.68
CA ALA A 184 14.30 -6.11 1.22
C ALA A 184 14.79 -4.98 2.13
N LEU A 185 15.77 -5.23 3.02
CA LEU A 185 16.23 -4.24 4.00
C LEU A 185 16.90 -3.02 3.35
N PRO A 186 17.80 -3.14 2.35
CA PRO A 186 18.33 -1.98 1.65
C PRO A 186 17.25 -1.17 0.93
N CYS A 187 16.27 -1.85 0.30
CA CYS A 187 15.13 -1.20 -0.35
C CYS A 187 14.28 -0.41 0.65
N MET A 188 13.96 -1.01 1.80
CA MET A 188 13.24 -0.32 2.86
C MET A 188 14.05 0.83 3.45
N GLY A 189 15.36 0.61 3.68
CA GLY A 189 16.27 1.64 4.14
C GLY A 189 16.26 2.87 3.23
N LEU A 190 16.31 2.66 1.92
CA LEU A 190 16.28 3.75 0.94
C LEU A 190 14.97 4.56 1.01
N ILE A 191 13.81 3.88 1.16
CA ILE A 191 12.49 4.54 1.25
C ILE A 191 12.32 5.26 2.59
N LEU A 192 12.71 4.62 3.70
CA LEU A 192 12.44 5.12 5.05
C LEU A 192 13.48 6.14 5.53
N PHE A 193 14.68 6.16 4.94
CA PHE A 193 15.71 7.11 5.34
C PHE A 193 15.33 8.52 4.90
N PRO A 194 15.21 9.49 5.84
CA PRO A 194 14.73 10.83 5.53
C PRO A 194 15.53 11.50 4.41
N GLU A 195 14.84 12.00 3.40
CA GLU A 195 15.45 12.60 2.20
C GLU A 195 16.49 13.68 2.54
N LYS A 196 16.18 14.56 3.50
CA LYS A 196 17.12 15.60 3.94
C LYS A 196 18.43 15.05 4.49
N LEU A 197 18.36 13.96 5.28
CA LEU A 197 19.55 13.29 5.81
C LEU A 197 20.28 12.53 4.70
N ARG A 198 19.56 11.87 3.82
CA ARG A 198 20.13 11.17 2.66
C ARG A 198 20.89 12.12 1.75
N THR A 199 20.30 13.26 1.40
CA THR A 199 20.95 14.29 0.58
C THR A 199 22.19 14.87 1.25
N LEU A 200 22.17 15.05 2.57
CA LEU A 200 23.31 15.56 3.32
C LEU A 200 24.46 14.55 3.44
N MET A 201 24.14 13.29 3.73
CA MET A 201 25.13 12.25 4.04
C MET A 201 25.59 11.49 2.79
N LEU A 202 24.70 11.29 1.82
CA LEU A 202 24.86 10.45 0.64
C LEU A 202 24.31 11.16 -0.61
N PRO A 203 24.84 12.33 -0.99
CA PRO A 203 24.27 13.18 -2.04
C PRO A 203 24.13 12.47 -3.39
N ALA A 204 25.01 11.55 -3.74
CA ALA A 204 24.94 10.77 -4.96
C ALA A 204 23.67 9.89 -5.05
N THR A 205 23.06 9.52 -3.92
CA THR A 205 21.84 8.72 -3.90
C THR A 205 20.56 9.55 -4.07
N ALA A 206 20.66 10.87 -4.10
CA ALA A 206 19.52 11.78 -4.21
C ALA A 206 19.43 12.44 -5.60
N GLY A 207 20.54 12.60 -6.30
CA GLY A 207 20.63 13.35 -7.56
C GLY A 207 20.69 12.49 -8.82
N ASP A 208 21.07 11.22 -8.70
CA ASP A 208 21.27 10.30 -9.84
C ASP A 208 20.52 8.99 -9.62
N ALA A 209 19.24 8.99 -10.01
CA ALA A 209 18.38 7.80 -9.86
C ALA A 209 18.80 6.65 -10.78
N GLU A 210 19.34 6.93 -11.96
CA GLU A 210 19.78 5.89 -12.92
C GLU A 210 21.10 5.26 -12.47
N GLY A 211 22.08 6.05 -12.06
CA GLY A 211 23.33 5.54 -11.49
C GLY A 211 23.09 4.70 -10.24
N LEU A 212 22.20 5.16 -9.33
CA LEU A 212 21.81 4.39 -8.17
C LEU A 212 21.14 3.06 -8.56
N LEU A 213 20.31 3.04 -9.61
CA LEU A 213 19.68 1.82 -10.12
C LEU A 213 20.72 0.81 -10.61
N GLU A 214 21.67 1.24 -11.44
CA GLU A 214 22.72 0.37 -11.98
C GLU A 214 23.59 -0.20 -10.86
N ASP A 215 24.01 0.62 -9.90
CA ASP A 215 24.83 0.19 -8.77
C ASP A 215 24.08 -0.79 -7.85
N MET A 216 22.81 -0.50 -7.51
CA MET A 216 21.99 -1.42 -6.72
C MET A 216 21.75 -2.75 -7.43
N LEU A 217 21.50 -2.70 -8.74
CA LEU A 217 21.29 -3.90 -9.55
C LEU A 217 22.55 -4.76 -9.59
N ALA A 218 23.70 -4.17 -9.88
CA ALA A 218 24.99 -4.87 -9.91
C ALA A 218 25.32 -5.50 -8.56
N TYR A 219 25.16 -4.73 -7.48
CA TYR A 219 25.40 -5.20 -6.10
C TYR A 219 24.49 -6.38 -5.73
N MET A 220 23.17 -6.25 -5.96
CA MET A 220 22.21 -7.28 -5.59
C MET A 220 22.34 -8.54 -6.46
N LEU A 221 22.53 -8.41 -7.78
CA LEU A 221 22.73 -9.56 -8.66
C LEU A 221 24.02 -10.31 -8.32
N GLY A 222 25.12 -9.58 -8.10
CA GLY A 222 26.39 -10.19 -7.70
C GLY A 222 26.24 -10.97 -6.40
N GLY A 223 25.62 -10.37 -5.38
CA GLY A 223 25.37 -11.03 -4.10
C GLY A 223 24.43 -12.24 -4.20
N LEU A 224 23.33 -12.11 -4.93
CA LEU A 224 22.37 -13.21 -5.11
C LEU A 224 23.00 -14.40 -5.87
N ARG A 225 23.75 -14.15 -6.93
CA ARG A 225 24.46 -15.20 -7.68
C ARG A 225 25.46 -15.95 -6.78
N ALA A 226 26.26 -15.22 -6.02
CA ALA A 226 27.22 -15.82 -5.08
C ALA A 226 26.51 -16.68 -4.02
N LEU A 227 25.34 -16.25 -3.50
CA LEU A 227 24.56 -17.06 -2.57
C LEU A 227 24.00 -18.34 -3.22
N GLY A 228 23.59 -18.29 -4.48
CA GLY A 228 23.13 -19.45 -5.23
C GLY A 228 24.25 -20.48 -5.49
N GLU A 229 25.45 -20.02 -5.77
CA GLU A 229 26.64 -20.87 -5.96
C GLU A 229 27.09 -21.57 -4.68
N THR A 230 27.09 -20.84 -3.55
CA THR A 230 27.51 -21.36 -2.25
C THR A 230 26.54 -22.42 -1.68
N ALA A 231 25.29 -22.43 -2.15
CA ALA A 231 24.25 -23.34 -1.64
C ALA A 231 24.11 -24.65 -2.47
N ARG A 232 24.87 -24.78 -3.54
CA ARG A 232 24.98 -26.02 -4.37
C ARG A 232 26.04 -26.93 -3.80
#